data_465b46cae6c05a014734e9f43d89ec7b
#
_entry.id   465b46cae6c05a014734e9f43d89ec7b
#
_cell.length_a   1.000
_cell.length_b   1.000
_cell.length_c   1.000
_cell.angle_alpha   90.00
_cell.angle_beta   90.00
_cell.angle_gamma   90.00
#
_symmetry.space_group_name_H-M   'P 1'
#
loop_
_entity.id
_entity.type
_entity.pdbx_description
1 polymer ?
#
loop_
_entity_poly.entity_id
_entity_poly.type
_entity_poly.pdbx_seq_one_letter_code
_entity_poly.pdbx_strand_id
1 'polypeptide(L)'
;MSDNLLQTIDEHTYGDHAPVIEHLIELANLSTQDRSEIVAKAATLVGRIRNDAAPGLMEVFLAEYGLSTDEGVALMCLAEALLRVPDADTIDALIEDKIAPSNWGKHLGKSASSLVNASTWALMLTGRVLDDNAPATAGHLQSALKRLGEPVIRTAVSRAMKEMGAQFVLGETIEAAMKRGAKMEAKGYTYSYDMLGEAARTEADASRYHLAYSRAITAISNAATHKDIRRNPGISVKLSALHP
;
A
#
# COMPACT_ATOMS: atom_id res chain seq x y z
N MET A 1 22.26 -14.27 35.60
CA MET A 1 20.88 -14.47 35.18
C MET A 1 20.68 -14.14 33.69
N SER A 2 21.30 -13.11 33.12
CA SER A 2 21.20 -12.76 31.69
C SER A 2 21.84 -13.78 30.75
N ASP A 3 23.01 -14.32 31.09
CA ASP A 3 23.78 -15.22 30.22
C ASP A 3 23.04 -16.56 29.95
N ASN A 4 22.33 -17.09 30.95
CA ASN A 4 21.54 -18.32 30.78
C ASN A 4 20.34 -18.10 29.84
N LEU A 5 19.70 -16.92 29.89
CA LEU A 5 18.56 -16.62 29.01
C LEU A 5 19.01 -16.43 27.56
N LEU A 6 20.12 -15.72 27.33
CA LEU A 6 20.69 -15.56 25.98
C LEU A 6 21.12 -16.90 25.40
N GLN A 7 21.78 -17.76 26.16
CA GLN A 7 22.15 -19.09 25.74
C GLN A 7 20.90 -19.93 25.35
N THR A 8 19.84 -19.86 26.15
CA THR A 8 18.58 -20.55 25.80
C THR A 8 17.95 -20.02 24.51
N ILE A 9 17.99 -18.71 24.26
CA ILE A 9 17.52 -18.11 23.01
C ILE A 9 18.36 -18.61 21.83
N ASP A 10 19.69 -18.61 21.96
CA ASP A 10 20.60 -19.05 20.89
C ASP A 10 20.39 -20.52 20.55
N GLU A 11 20.21 -21.39 21.56
CA GLU A 11 19.96 -22.82 21.39
C GLU A 11 18.66 -23.10 20.61
N HIS A 12 17.67 -22.18 20.67
CA HIS A 12 16.35 -22.35 20.02
C HIS A 12 16.22 -21.55 18.72
N THR A 13 17.16 -20.67 18.40
CA THR A 13 17.07 -19.76 17.24
C THR A 13 17.01 -20.51 15.90
N TYR A 14 17.70 -21.63 15.80
CA TYR A 14 17.75 -22.49 14.59
C TYR A 14 17.26 -23.92 14.90
N GLY A 15 16.34 -24.07 15.85
CA GLY A 15 15.78 -25.36 16.20
C GLY A 15 15.00 -26.02 15.05
N ASP A 16 14.89 -27.35 15.09
CA ASP A 16 14.01 -28.08 14.17
C ASP A 16 12.56 -27.61 14.35
N HIS A 17 11.90 -27.32 13.25
CA HIS A 17 10.53 -26.81 13.25
C HIS A 17 9.51 -27.84 13.72
N ALA A 18 9.71 -29.12 13.47
CA ALA A 18 8.75 -30.17 13.78
C ALA A 18 8.47 -30.27 15.30
N PRO A 19 9.47 -30.39 16.18
CA PRO A 19 9.24 -30.40 17.63
C PRO A 19 8.61 -29.12 18.16
N VAL A 20 9.00 -27.95 17.58
CA VAL A 20 8.42 -26.67 17.99
C VAL A 20 6.93 -26.62 17.66
N ILE A 21 6.52 -27.08 16.47
CA ILE A 21 5.11 -27.12 16.07
C ILE A 21 4.32 -28.10 16.93
N GLU A 22 4.86 -29.29 17.19
CA GLU A 22 4.22 -30.28 18.08
C GLU A 22 3.99 -29.69 19.48
N HIS A 23 4.99 -29.04 20.05
CA HIS A 23 4.85 -28.38 21.35
C HIS A 23 3.82 -27.24 21.33
N LEU A 24 3.76 -26.43 20.27
CA LEU A 24 2.76 -25.37 20.12
C LEU A 24 1.33 -25.94 19.99
N ILE A 25 1.17 -27.08 19.31
CA ILE A 25 -0.13 -27.77 19.22
C ILE A 25 -0.57 -28.26 20.58
N GLU A 26 0.34 -28.86 21.37
CA GLU A 26 0.06 -29.29 22.74
C GLU A 26 -0.30 -28.09 23.65
N LEU A 27 0.46 -27.02 23.60
CA LEU A 27 0.18 -25.80 24.37
C LEU A 27 -1.16 -25.17 23.98
N ALA A 28 -1.51 -25.14 22.73
CA ALA A 28 -2.78 -24.60 22.26
C ALA A 28 -3.96 -25.42 22.75
N ASN A 29 -3.79 -26.74 22.95
CA ASN A 29 -4.77 -27.71 23.49
C ASN A 29 -6.19 -27.50 22.93
N LEU A 30 -6.30 -27.20 21.61
CA LEU A 30 -7.58 -26.98 20.97
C LEU A 30 -8.32 -28.28 20.75
N SER A 31 -9.48 -28.42 21.39
CA SER A 31 -10.38 -29.52 21.15
C SER A 31 -10.97 -29.51 19.74
N THR A 32 -11.56 -30.62 19.29
CA THR A 32 -12.32 -30.67 18.03
C THR A 32 -13.47 -29.64 18.01
N GLN A 33 -14.10 -29.44 19.17
CA GLN A 33 -15.17 -28.47 19.35
C GLN A 33 -14.64 -27.03 19.13
N ASP A 34 -13.52 -26.66 19.78
CA ASP A 34 -12.91 -25.33 19.62
C ASP A 34 -12.56 -25.04 18.15
N ARG A 35 -11.97 -26.02 17.47
CA ARG A 35 -11.64 -25.92 16.05
C ARG A 35 -12.87 -25.69 15.18
N SER A 36 -13.95 -26.41 15.43
CA SER A 36 -15.22 -26.25 14.72
C SER A 36 -15.82 -24.87 14.95
N GLU A 37 -15.78 -24.36 16.17
CA GLU A 37 -16.26 -23.01 16.50
C GLU A 37 -15.42 -21.92 15.83
N ILE A 38 -14.09 -22.06 15.84
CA ILE A 38 -13.18 -21.14 15.14
C ILE A 38 -13.50 -21.10 13.66
N VAL A 39 -13.64 -22.27 13.02
CA VAL A 39 -13.98 -22.37 11.59
C VAL A 39 -15.34 -21.74 11.29
N ALA A 40 -16.35 -21.99 12.11
CA ALA A 40 -17.69 -21.41 11.93
C ALA A 40 -17.68 -19.87 12.06
N LYS A 41 -16.94 -19.33 13.05
CA LYS A 41 -16.76 -17.88 13.23
C LYS A 41 -16.02 -17.27 12.05
N ALA A 42 -14.94 -17.89 11.59
CA ALA A 42 -14.18 -17.43 10.44
C ALA A 42 -15.02 -17.44 9.14
N ALA A 43 -15.76 -18.52 8.89
CA ALA A 43 -16.67 -18.64 7.74
C ALA A 43 -17.77 -17.57 7.79
N THR A 44 -18.34 -17.29 8.96
CA THR A 44 -19.32 -16.22 9.15
C THR A 44 -18.74 -14.86 8.83
N LEU A 45 -17.52 -14.55 9.30
CA LEU A 45 -16.84 -13.29 9.04
C LEU A 45 -16.55 -13.12 7.54
N VAL A 46 -15.99 -14.15 6.89
CA VAL A 46 -15.74 -14.14 5.43
C VAL A 46 -17.04 -13.98 4.64
N GLY A 47 -18.11 -14.67 5.08
CA GLY A 47 -19.43 -14.52 4.45
C GLY A 47 -19.96 -13.09 4.53
N ARG A 48 -19.81 -12.42 5.69
CA ARG A 48 -20.19 -11.00 5.84
C ARG A 48 -19.39 -10.09 4.92
N ILE A 49 -18.07 -10.25 4.85
CA ILE A 49 -17.20 -9.46 3.98
C ILE A 49 -17.58 -9.63 2.51
N ARG A 50 -17.84 -10.86 2.07
CA ARG A 50 -18.23 -11.16 0.67
C ARG A 50 -19.62 -10.64 0.30
N ASN A 51 -20.51 -10.56 1.26
CA ASN A 51 -21.89 -10.09 1.08
C ASN A 51 -22.04 -8.59 1.37
N ASP A 52 -20.97 -7.89 1.74
CA ASP A 52 -21.00 -6.43 1.89
C ASP A 52 -21.25 -5.82 0.51
N ALA A 53 -22.45 -5.24 0.36
CA ALA A 53 -22.98 -4.83 -0.94
C ALA A 53 -22.40 -3.53 -1.50
N ALA A 54 -21.45 -2.89 -0.81
CA ALA A 54 -20.89 -1.62 -1.21
C ALA A 54 -19.36 -1.65 -1.22
N PRO A 55 -18.72 -2.39 -2.15
CA PRO A 55 -17.27 -2.33 -2.30
C PRO A 55 -16.85 -0.90 -2.63
N GLY A 56 -15.81 -0.40 -1.98
CA GLY A 56 -15.24 0.89 -2.29
C GLY A 56 -14.72 0.93 -3.74
N LEU A 57 -14.63 2.13 -4.31
CA LEU A 57 -14.16 2.29 -5.70
C LEU A 57 -12.81 1.59 -5.94
N MET A 58 -11.91 1.66 -4.96
CA MET A 58 -10.59 1.04 -5.04
C MET A 58 -10.68 -0.48 -4.99
N GLU A 59 -11.59 -1.06 -4.21
CA GLU A 59 -11.79 -2.51 -4.18
C GLU A 59 -12.27 -3.02 -5.53
N VAL A 60 -13.17 -2.28 -6.19
CA VAL A 60 -13.63 -2.59 -7.56
C VAL A 60 -12.49 -2.44 -8.56
N PHE A 61 -11.63 -1.44 -8.40
CA PHE A 61 -10.45 -1.24 -9.24
C PHE A 61 -9.44 -2.36 -9.07
N LEU A 62 -9.11 -2.74 -7.82
CA LEU A 62 -8.19 -3.83 -7.52
C LEU A 62 -8.75 -5.21 -7.90
N ALA A 63 -10.07 -5.39 -7.93
CA ALA A 63 -10.70 -6.60 -8.43
C ALA A 63 -10.48 -6.76 -9.95
N GLU A 64 -10.45 -5.66 -10.71
CA GLU A 64 -10.16 -5.69 -12.15
C GLU A 64 -8.66 -5.74 -12.45
N TYR A 65 -7.86 -4.93 -11.73
CA TYR A 65 -6.41 -4.79 -11.92
C TYR A 65 -5.63 -5.37 -10.74
N GLY A 66 -5.96 -6.60 -10.33
CA GLY A 66 -5.25 -7.28 -9.25
C GLY A 66 -3.83 -7.73 -9.66
N LEU A 67 -3.02 -8.08 -8.67
CA LEU A 67 -1.65 -8.58 -8.88
C LEU A 67 -1.58 -9.91 -9.66
N SER A 68 -2.72 -10.53 -9.96
CA SER A 68 -2.84 -11.69 -10.83
C SER A 68 -2.87 -11.34 -12.32
N THR A 69 -2.89 -10.06 -12.68
CA THR A 69 -2.90 -9.58 -14.07
C THR A 69 -1.62 -8.82 -14.38
N ASP A 70 -1.12 -8.92 -15.61
CA ASP A 70 0.08 -8.20 -16.06
C ASP A 70 -0.11 -6.68 -15.96
N GLU A 71 -1.32 -6.21 -16.26
CA GLU A 71 -1.70 -4.80 -16.16
C GLU A 71 -1.74 -4.32 -14.70
N GLY A 72 -2.22 -5.16 -13.78
CA GLY A 72 -2.20 -4.86 -12.35
C GLY A 72 -0.77 -4.75 -11.82
N VAL A 73 0.11 -5.67 -12.21
CA VAL A 73 1.53 -5.62 -11.88
C VAL A 73 2.19 -4.35 -12.46
N ALA A 74 1.90 -4.02 -13.73
CA ALA A 74 2.43 -2.81 -14.38
C ALA A 74 2.01 -1.54 -13.62
N LEU A 75 0.74 -1.43 -13.22
CA LEU A 75 0.23 -0.31 -12.44
C LEU A 75 0.87 -0.22 -11.05
N MET A 76 1.08 -1.34 -10.37
CA MET A 76 1.73 -1.36 -9.05
C MET A 76 3.20 -0.96 -9.14
N CYS A 77 3.93 -1.48 -10.13
CA CYS A 77 5.32 -1.08 -10.39
C CYS A 77 5.42 0.42 -10.72
N LEU A 78 4.49 0.92 -11.53
CA LEU A 78 4.41 2.35 -11.85
C LEU A 78 4.12 3.18 -10.60
N ALA A 79 3.20 2.74 -9.74
CA ALA A 79 2.87 3.41 -8.50
C ALA A 79 4.09 3.53 -7.57
N GLU A 80 4.84 2.44 -7.40
CA GLU A 80 6.06 2.43 -6.59
C GLU A 80 7.14 3.36 -7.19
N ALA A 81 7.36 3.30 -8.49
CA ALA A 81 8.37 4.10 -9.16
C ALA A 81 8.04 5.60 -9.08
N LEU A 82 6.79 6.00 -9.33
CA LEU A 82 6.37 7.41 -9.29
C LEU A 82 6.49 8.05 -7.90
N LEU A 83 6.46 7.25 -6.83
CA LEU A 83 6.71 7.76 -5.48
C LEU A 83 8.18 8.12 -5.23
N ARG A 84 9.09 7.62 -6.06
CA ARG A 84 10.56 7.78 -5.91
C ARG A 84 11.19 8.72 -6.93
N VAL A 85 10.53 8.92 -8.07
CA VAL A 85 11.07 9.71 -9.18
C VAL A 85 10.69 11.18 -9.03
N PRO A 86 11.69 12.10 -8.94
CA PRO A 86 11.43 13.51 -8.67
C PRO A 86 11.18 14.34 -9.92
N ASP A 87 11.59 13.88 -11.11
CA ASP A 87 11.58 14.67 -12.34
C ASP A 87 10.52 14.19 -13.34
N ALA A 88 10.03 15.12 -14.15
CA ALA A 88 8.94 14.91 -15.08
C ALA A 88 9.33 14.00 -16.26
N ASP A 89 10.54 14.13 -16.75
CA ASP A 89 10.99 13.39 -17.94
C ASP A 89 11.13 11.89 -17.64
N THR A 90 11.67 11.56 -16.47
CA THR A 90 11.73 10.16 -16.00
C THR A 90 10.33 9.60 -15.69
N ILE A 91 9.42 10.43 -15.15
CA ILE A 91 8.01 10.04 -14.94
C ILE A 91 7.34 9.69 -16.27
N ASP A 92 7.53 10.50 -17.30
CA ASP A 92 6.94 10.28 -18.63
C ASP A 92 7.49 9.01 -19.28
N ALA A 93 8.81 8.80 -19.21
CA ALA A 93 9.44 7.58 -19.70
C ALA A 93 8.94 6.31 -18.99
N LEU A 94 8.72 6.38 -17.68
CA LEU A 94 8.15 5.26 -16.90
C LEU A 94 6.69 4.98 -17.27
N ILE A 95 5.89 6.01 -17.46
CA ILE A 95 4.49 5.86 -17.91
C ILE A 95 4.46 5.20 -19.29
N GLU A 96 5.32 5.64 -20.21
CA GLU A 96 5.45 5.04 -21.53
C GLU A 96 5.85 3.57 -21.45
N ASP A 97 6.90 3.24 -20.70
CA ASP A 97 7.40 1.87 -20.54
C ASP A 97 6.38 0.90 -19.91
N LYS A 98 5.55 1.35 -18.99
CA LYS A 98 4.60 0.48 -18.27
C LYS A 98 3.20 0.46 -18.88
N ILE A 99 2.76 1.56 -19.50
CA ILE A 99 1.39 1.66 -20.03
C ILE A 99 1.31 1.23 -21.50
N ALA A 100 2.29 1.61 -22.34
CA ALA A 100 2.22 1.33 -23.78
C ALA A 100 2.20 -0.17 -24.11
N PRO A 101 3.02 -1.06 -23.52
CA PRO A 101 3.05 -2.47 -23.90
C PRO A 101 1.88 -3.29 -23.37
N SER A 102 1.08 -2.75 -22.44
CA SER A 102 0.02 -3.52 -21.75
C SER A 102 -1.28 -3.57 -22.56
N ASN A 103 -2.00 -4.69 -22.49
CA ASN A 103 -3.23 -4.91 -23.24
C ASN A 103 -4.49 -4.46 -22.46
N TRP A 104 -4.64 -3.15 -22.29
CA TRP A 104 -5.76 -2.55 -21.57
C TRP A 104 -7.12 -2.90 -22.17
N GLY A 105 -7.17 -3.17 -23.48
CA GLY A 105 -8.42 -3.47 -24.19
C GLY A 105 -9.14 -4.71 -23.67
N LYS A 106 -8.42 -5.68 -23.10
CA LYS A 106 -9.02 -6.91 -22.55
C LYS A 106 -9.87 -6.67 -21.30
N HIS A 107 -9.66 -5.54 -20.61
CA HIS A 107 -10.40 -5.15 -19.42
C HIS A 107 -11.61 -4.25 -19.71
N LEU A 108 -11.76 -3.80 -20.97
CA LEU A 108 -12.81 -2.85 -21.33
C LEU A 108 -14.19 -3.47 -21.14
N GLY A 109 -15.05 -2.80 -20.36
CA GLY A 109 -16.42 -3.21 -20.12
C GLY A 109 -16.60 -4.39 -19.17
N LYS A 110 -15.53 -4.90 -18.54
CA LYS A 110 -15.62 -6.04 -17.62
C LYS A 110 -16.01 -5.64 -16.19
N SER A 111 -15.69 -4.43 -15.77
CA SER A 111 -16.07 -3.95 -14.45
C SER A 111 -17.52 -3.49 -14.40
N ALA A 112 -18.19 -3.74 -13.27
CA ALA A 112 -19.51 -3.18 -12.98
C ALA A 112 -19.46 -1.67 -12.71
N SER A 113 -18.27 -1.10 -12.44
CA SER A 113 -18.06 0.32 -12.19
C SER A 113 -17.83 1.09 -13.50
N SER A 114 -18.68 2.08 -13.77
CA SER A 114 -18.52 2.98 -14.91
C SER A 114 -17.20 3.78 -14.84
N LEU A 115 -16.73 4.08 -13.63
CA LEU A 115 -15.49 4.82 -13.43
C LEU A 115 -14.26 3.95 -13.72
N VAL A 116 -14.27 2.67 -13.33
CA VAL A 116 -13.21 1.71 -13.66
C VAL A 116 -13.15 1.50 -15.17
N ASN A 117 -14.30 1.34 -15.83
CA ASN A 117 -14.36 1.22 -17.29
C ASN A 117 -13.86 2.49 -18.00
N ALA A 118 -14.17 3.69 -17.48
CA ALA A 118 -13.65 4.94 -18.01
C ALA A 118 -12.12 5.06 -17.81
N SER A 119 -11.60 4.61 -16.68
CA SER A 119 -10.16 4.55 -16.42
C SER A 119 -9.47 3.56 -17.37
N THR A 120 -10.05 2.39 -17.61
CA THR A 120 -9.58 1.40 -18.59
C THR A 120 -9.50 2.00 -20.00
N TRP A 121 -10.56 2.72 -20.39
CA TRP A 121 -10.59 3.40 -21.69
C TRP A 121 -9.50 4.48 -21.79
N ALA A 122 -9.28 5.26 -20.74
CA ALA A 122 -8.22 6.26 -20.68
C ALA A 122 -6.82 5.61 -20.78
N LEU A 123 -6.56 4.53 -20.04
CA LEU A 123 -5.30 3.78 -20.12
C LEU A 123 -5.06 3.18 -21.51
N MET A 124 -6.10 2.61 -22.13
CA MET A 124 -6.04 2.07 -23.50
C MET A 124 -5.70 3.18 -24.52
N LEU A 125 -6.34 4.35 -24.38
CA LEU A 125 -6.07 5.49 -25.26
C LEU A 125 -4.64 6.00 -25.06
N THR A 126 -4.17 6.10 -23.82
CA THR A 126 -2.81 6.48 -23.45
C THR A 126 -1.80 5.52 -24.07
N GLY A 127 -1.98 4.21 -23.94
CA GLY A 127 -1.10 3.21 -24.55
C GLY A 127 -1.02 3.35 -26.07
N ARG A 128 -2.14 3.62 -26.75
CA ARG A 128 -2.16 3.84 -28.21
C ARG A 128 -1.49 5.14 -28.65
N VAL A 129 -1.56 6.18 -27.84
CA VAL A 129 -0.89 7.48 -28.12
C VAL A 129 0.63 7.38 -27.94
N LEU A 130 1.07 6.57 -26.98
CA LEU A 130 2.48 6.38 -26.64
C LEU A 130 3.16 5.28 -27.48
N ASP A 131 2.42 4.46 -28.22
CA ASP A 131 2.98 3.38 -29.05
C ASP A 131 3.72 3.92 -30.28
N ASP A 132 5.04 3.85 -30.27
CA ASP A 132 5.90 4.32 -31.35
C ASP A 132 5.90 3.42 -32.61
N ASN A 133 5.26 2.25 -32.56
CA ASN A 133 5.16 1.33 -33.69
C ASN A 133 3.97 1.62 -34.64
N ALA A 134 3.25 2.73 -34.44
CA ALA A 134 2.14 3.12 -35.29
C ALA A 134 2.60 3.57 -36.68
N PRO A 135 1.80 3.33 -37.77
CA PRO A 135 2.20 3.65 -39.14
C PRO A 135 2.52 5.14 -39.34
N ALA A 136 3.59 5.42 -40.11
CA ALA A 136 4.19 6.75 -40.32
C ALA A 136 3.24 7.85 -40.88
N THR A 137 2.05 7.49 -41.37
CA THR A 137 1.06 8.46 -41.89
C THR A 137 0.33 9.26 -40.81
N ALA A 138 0.45 8.86 -39.54
CA ALA A 138 -0.15 9.55 -38.38
C ALA A 138 0.86 10.44 -37.60
N GLY A 139 2.13 10.42 -37.99
CA GLY A 139 3.25 10.92 -37.15
C GLY A 139 3.16 12.37 -36.68
N HIS A 140 2.65 13.29 -37.52
CA HIS A 140 2.55 14.72 -37.11
C HIS A 140 1.38 14.97 -36.13
N LEU A 141 0.25 14.31 -36.36
CA LEU A 141 -0.91 14.42 -35.47
C LEU A 141 -0.65 13.70 -34.14
N GLN A 142 0.03 12.56 -34.19
CA GLN A 142 0.43 11.77 -33.05
C GLN A 142 1.47 12.49 -32.18
N SER A 143 2.46 13.17 -32.81
CA SER A 143 3.44 14.00 -32.09
C SER A 143 2.80 15.22 -31.43
N ALA A 144 1.81 15.82 -32.06
CA ALA A 144 1.06 16.94 -31.46
C ALA A 144 0.15 16.47 -30.33
N LEU A 145 -0.53 15.33 -30.48
CA LEU A 145 -1.33 14.68 -29.45
C LEU A 145 -0.44 14.20 -28.28
N LYS A 146 0.75 13.67 -28.57
CA LYS A 146 1.73 13.27 -27.57
C LYS A 146 2.14 14.50 -26.72
N ARG A 147 2.54 15.60 -27.32
CA ARG A 147 2.94 16.84 -26.62
C ARG A 147 1.83 17.51 -25.83
N LEU A 148 0.59 17.48 -26.31
CA LEU A 148 -0.57 18.06 -25.61
C LEU A 148 -1.13 17.11 -24.56
N GLY A 149 -0.97 15.81 -24.76
CA GLY A 149 -1.48 14.76 -23.88
C GLY A 149 -0.59 14.44 -22.69
N GLU A 150 0.73 14.54 -22.83
CA GLU A 150 1.70 14.20 -21.78
C GLU A 150 1.41 14.85 -20.41
N PRO A 151 1.19 16.17 -20.29
CA PRO A 151 0.90 16.78 -19.00
C PRO A 151 -0.44 16.31 -18.39
N VAL A 152 -1.44 16.07 -19.24
CA VAL A 152 -2.76 15.59 -18.82
C VAL A 152 -2.68 14.15 -18.36
N ILE A 153 -1.99 13.29 -19.12
CA ILE A 153 -1.74 11.89 -18.79
C ILE A 153 -0.97 11.79 -17.49
N ARG A 154 0.13 12.52 -17.35
CA ARG A 154 0.94 12.59 -16.13
C ARG A 154 0.10 12.97 -14.92
N THR A 155 -0.73 14.00 -15.03
CA THR A 155 -1.60 14.46 -13.96
C THR A 155 -2.63 13.38 -13.59
N ALA A 156 -3.25 12.74 -14.57
CA ALA A 156 -4.25 11.69 -14.35
C ALA A 156 -3.63 10.47 -13.69
N VAL A 157 -2.47 10.00 -14.19
CA VAL A 157 -1.74 8.86 -13.62
C VAL A 157 -1.26 9.19 -12.21
N SER A 158 -0.66 10.35 -11.97
CA SER A 158 -0.21 10.78 -10.64
C SER A 158 -1.38 10.85 -9.66
N ARG A 159 -2.56 11.29 -10.09
CA ARG A 159 -3.75 11.30 -9.25
C ARG A 159 -4.24 9.89 -8.94
N ALA A 160 -4.30 9.01 -9.94
CA ALA A 160 -4.66 7.61 -9.74
C ALA A 160 -3.69 6.91 -8.76
N MET A 161 -2.39 7.17 -8.89
CA MET A 161 -1.37 6.65 -7.98
C MET A 161 -1.52 7.17 -6.55
N LYS A 162 -1.87 8.45 -6.36
CA LYS A 162 -2.17 9.00 -5.04
C LYS A 162 -3.39 8.33 -4.40
N GLU A 163 -4.44 8.09 -5.17
CA GLU A 163 -5.63 7.38 -4.68
C GLU A 163 -5.31 5.91 -4.33
N MET A 164 -4.50 5.23 -5.14
CA MET A 164 -4.01 3.87 -4.83
C MET A 164 -3.09 3.89 -3.61
N GLY A 165 -2.13 4.80 -3.54
CA GLY A 165 -1.23 4.95 -2.39
C GLY A 165 -1.98 5.25 -1.09
N ALA A 166 -3.08 5.96 -1.16
CA ALA A 166 -3.93 6.25 -0.02
C ALA A 166 -4.57 5.00 0.63
N GLN A 167 -4.57 3.85 -0.03
CA GLN A 167 -4.99 2.58 0.57
C GLN A 167 -3.94 2.04 1.57
N PHE A 168 -2.67 2.32 1.32
CA PHE A 168 -1.55 1.78 2.08
C PHE A 168 -0.94 2.84 3.00
N VAL A 169 -1.04 4.12 2.63
CA VAL A 169 -0.45 5.25 3.35
C VAL A 169 -1.55 6.17 3.85
N LEU A 170 -1.65 6.30 5.16
CA LEU A 170 -2.69 7.11 5.81
C LEU A 170 -2.50 8.61 5.53
N GLY A 171 -1.25 9.07 5.41
CA GLY A 171 -0.92 10.47 5.09
C GLY A 171 0.57 10.64 4.79
N GLU A 172 0.92 11.67 4.04
CA GLU A 172 2.32 12.03 3.72
C GLU A 172 3.02 12.70 4.91
N THR A 173 2.25 13.30 5.82
CA THR A 173 2.73 13.88 7.08
C THR A 173 1.88 13.36 8.24
N ILE A 174 2.41 13.47 9.46
CA ILE A 174 1.68 13.03 10.66
C ILE A 174 0.36 13.80 10.82
N GLU A 175 0.33 15.09 10.52
CA GLU A 175 -0.85 15.92 10.62
C GLU A 175 -1.92 15.48 9.60
N ALA A 176 -1.51 15.18 8.37
CA ALA A 176 -2.41 14.66 7.33
C ALA A 176 -2.97 13.28 7.71
N ALA A 177 -2.12 12.40 8.26
CA ALA A 177 -2.52 11.08 8.75
C ALA A 177 -3.55 11.21 9.89
N MET A 178 -3.27 12.02 10.90
CA MET A 178 -4.17 12.27 12.03
C MET A 178 -5.51 12.86 11.58
N LYS A 179 -5.49 13.85 10.68
CA LYS A 179 -6.70 14.44 10.11
C LYS A 179 -7.56 13.40 9.38
N ARG A 180 -6.93 12.49 8.64
CA ARG A 180 -7.64 11.42 7.94
C ARG A 180 -8.15 10.37 8.91
N GLY A 181 -7.37 10.01 9.92
CA GLY A 181 -7.72 9.06 10.98
C GLY A 181 -8.92 9.48 11.82
N ALA A 182 -9.15 10.78 12.01
CA ALA A 182 -10.20 11.32 12.88
C ALA A 182 -11.60 10.77 12.59
N LYS A 183 -11.90 10.42 11.32
CA LYS A 183 -13.20 9.82 10.95
C LYS A 183 -13.41 8.43 11.56
N MET A 184 -12.35 7.65 11.70
CA MET A 184 -12.39 6.32 12.30
C MET A 184 -12.27 6.40 13.82
N GLU A 185 -11.51 7.35 14.35
CA GLU A 185 -11.44 7.64 15.78
C GLU A 185 -12.82 7.99 16.34
N ALA A 186 -13.60 8.77 15.61
CA ALA A 186 -15.00 9.08 15.97
C ALA A 186 -15.91 7.83 16.05
N LYS A 187 -15.50 6.71 15.42
CA LYS A 187 -16.17 5.40 15.51
C LYS A 187 -15.60 4.50 16.60
N GLY A 188 -14.62 4.98 17.39
CA GLY A 188 -14.00 4.26 18.49
C GLY A 188 -12.71 3.50 18.11
N TYR A 189 -12.16 3.69 16.91
CA TYR A 189 -10.86 3.15 16.56
C TYR A 189 -9.74 3.99 17.16
N THR A 190 -8.60 3.36 17.44
CA THR A 190 -7.37 4.03 17.83
C THR A 190 -6.27 3.70 16.82
N TYR A 191 -5.30 4.60 16.70
CA TYR A 191 -4.20 4.44 15.75
C TYR A 191 -2.86 4.28 16.48
N SER A 192 -2.06 3.33 16.01
CA SER A 192 -0.61 3.34 16.21
C SER A 192 0.01 3.77 14.88
N TYR A 193 0.47 5.02 14.83
CA TYR A 193 1.09 5.55 13.62
C TYR A 193 2.43 4.86 13.38
N ASP A 194 2.74 4.57 12.13
CA ASP A 194 3.99 3.94 11.72
C ASP A 194 4.59 4.76 10.57
N MET A 195 5.76 5.32 10.78
CA MET A 195 6.44 6.12 9.77
C MET A 195 7.13 5.21 8.75
N LEU A 196 6.88 5.46 7.48
CA LEU A 196 7.62 4.82 6.41
C LEU A 196 9.05 5.36 6.35
N GLY A 197 9.98 4.47 6.04
CA GLY A 197 11.42 4.72 6.05
C GLY A 197 12.06 4.19 7.32
N GLU A 198 12.90 3.18 7.15
CA GLU A 198 13.66 2.50 8.18
C GLU A 198 15.00 2.08 7.60
N ALA A 199 15.85 1.45 8.40
CA ALA A 199 17.20 1.05 7.99
C ALA A 199 18.03 2.24 7.51
N ALA A 200 18.36 3.15 8.42
CA ALA A 200 19.30 4.24 8.16
C ALA A 200 20.65 3.65 7.69
N ARG A 201 21.17 4.16 6.59
CA ARG A 201 22.46 3.70 6.03
C ARG A 201 23.62 4.63 6.38
N THR A 202 23.33 5.83 6.84
CA THR A 202 24.28 6.87 7.21
C THR A 202 23.82 7.57 8.46
N GLU A 203 24.76 8.21 9.18
CA GLU A 203 24.45 9.09 10.30
C GLU A 203 23.53 10.25 9.92
N ALA A 204 23.63 10.75 8.68
CA ALA A 204 22.74 11.78 8.18
C ALA A 204 21.30 11.25 8.02
N ASP A 205 21.12 10.02 7.59
CA ASP A 205 19.81 9.37 7.52
C ASP A 205 19.21 9.18 8.92
N ALA A 206 20.00 8.65 9.86
CA ALA A 206 19.59 8.44 11.25
C ALA A 206 19.16 9.75 11.90
N SER A 207 19.94 10.83 11.73
CA SER A 207 19.60 12.16 12.24
C SER A 207 18.31 12.70 11.63
N ARG A 208 18.09 12.51 10.33
CA ARG A 208 16.86 12.92 9.65
C ARG A 208 15.64 12.16 10.17
N TYR A 209 15.74 10.85 10.33
CA TYR A 209 14.65 10.03 10.88
C TYR A 209 14.39 10.37 12.35
N HIS A 210 15.41 10.53 13.17
CA HIS A 210 15.26 10.95 14.56
C HIS A 210 14.47 12.26 14.68
N LEU A 211 14.79 13.27 13.85
CA LEU A 211 14.07 14.53 13.84
C LEU A 211 12.60 14.34 13.40
N ALA A 212 12.36 13.49 12.42
CA ALA A 212 11.02 13.17 11.94
C ALA A 212 10.19 12.47 13.04
N TYR A 213 10.76 11.48 13.74
CA TYR A 213 10.12 10.83 14.88
C TYR A 213 9.82 11.82 16.01
N SER A 214 10.76 12.71 16.37
CA SER A 214 10.55 13.72 17.39
C SER A 214 9.37 14.65 17.09
N ARG A 215 9.23 15.06 15.82
CA ARG A 215 8.09 15.88 15.36
C ARG A 215 6.78 15.10 15.43
N ALA A 216 6.78 13.86 14.96
CA ALA A 216 5.59 12.99 14.98
C ALA A 216 5.14 12.70 16.42
N ILE A 217 6.06 12.37 17.31
CA ILE A 217 5.77 12.13 18.74
C ILE A 217 5.16 13.39 19.37
N THR A 218 5.68 14.57 19.06
CA THR A 218 5.14 15.84 19.57
C THR A 218 3.70 16.05 19.10
N ALA A 219 3.43 15.84 17.80
CA ALA A 219 2.08 15.99 17.26
C ALA A 219 1.08 14.99 17.89
N ILE A 220 1.48 13.74 18.02
CA ILE A 220 0.69 12.67 18.64
C ILE A 220 0.45 12.95 20.13
N SER A 221 1.47 13.37 20.86
CA SER A 221 1.38 13.70 22.28
C SER A 221 0.37 14.83 22.54
N ASN A 222 0.33 15.83 21.66
CA ASN A 222 -0.67 16.91 21.76
C ASN A 222 -2.12 16.42 21.55
N ALA A 223 -2.31 15.31 20.86
CA ALA A 223 -3.62 14.68 20.67
C ALA A 223 -3.97 13.64 21.75
N ALA A 224 -3.02 13.25 22.58
CA ALA A 224 -3.21 12.28 23.66
C ALA A 224 -3.91 12.95 24.87
N THR A 225 -5.24 12.95 24.87
CA THR A 225 -6.06 13.64 25.86
C THR A 225 -6.66 12.74 26.93
N HIS A 226 -6.62 11.42 26.73
CA HIS A 226 -7.20 10.45 27.67
C HIS A 226 -6.20 10.00 28.73
N LYS A 227 -6.70 9.75 29.95
CA LYS A 227 -5.90 9.15 31.03
C LYS A 227 -5.55 7.70 30.77
N ASP A 228 -6.41 6.96 30.09
CA ASP A 228 -6.16 5.58 29.67
C ASP A 228 -5.32 5.59 28.37
N ILE A 229 -4.11 5.05 28.47
CA ILE A 229 -3.15 4.98 27.36
C ILE A 229 -3.74 4.27 26.12
N ARG A 230 -4.60 3.29 26.32
CA ARG A 230 -5.23 2.50 25.24
C ARG A 230 -6.23 3.32 24.39
N ARG A 231 -6.65 4.46 24.88
CA ARG A 231 -7.59 5.38 24.19
C ARG A 231 -6.88 6.53 23.51
N ASN A 232 -5.58 6.62 23.61
CA ASN A 232 -4.77 7.63 22.97
C ASN A 232 -4.13 7.08 21.69
N PRO A 233 -3.84 7.92 20.69
CA PRO A 233 -3.00 7.54 19.58
C PRO A 233 -1.58 7.22 20.05
N GLY A 234 -0.94 6.27 19.37
CA GLY A 234 0.43 5.86 19.62
C GLY A 234 1.29 5.96 18.36
N ILE A 235 2.56 5.61 18.48
CA ILE A 235 3.51 5.54 17.37
C ILE A 235 4.42 4.33 17.53
N SER A 236 4.71 3.66 16.41
CA SER A 236 5.73 2.63 16.32
C SER A 236 7.07 3.27 15.93
N VAL A 237 8.09 3.10 16.76
CA VAL A 237 9.44 3.64 16.50
C VAL A 237 10.33 2.49 16.02
N LYS A 238 10.92 2.63 14.85
CA LYS A 238 11.85 1.66 14.27
C LYS A 238 13.28 1.98 14.70
N LEU A 239 13.88 1.12 15.49
CA LEU A 239 15.26 1.34 15.97
C LEU A 239 16.27 1.35 14.81
N SER A 240 16.03 0.56 13.76
CA SER A 240 16.85 0.56 12.53
C SER A 240 16.85 1.89 11.77
N ALA A 241 15.92 2.79 12.04
CA ALA A 241 15.91 4.15 11.50
C ALA A 241 16.77 5.13 12.30
N LEU A 242 17.16 4.78 13.52
CA LEU A 242 17.84 5.68 14.46
C LEU A 242 19.35 5.45 14.53
N HIS A 243 19.84 4.40 13.91
CA HIS A 243 21.27 4.05 13.84
C HIS A 243 21.55 3.33 12.53
N PRO A 244 22.67 3.68 11.79
CA PRO A 244 23.13 2.97 10.61
C PRO A 244 23.55 1.54 10.89
#